data_7d09094d4bec87e05367deb0db0f1d61
#
_entry.id   7d09094d4bec87e05367deb0db0f1d61
#
_cell.length_a   1.000
_cell.length_b   1.000
_cell.length_c   1.000
_cell.angle_alpha   90.00
_cell.angle_beta   90.00
_cell.angle_gamma   90.00
#
_symmetry.space_group_name_H-M   'P 1'
#
loop_
_entity.id
_entity.type
_entity.pdbx_description
1 polymer ?
#
loop_
_entity_poly.entity_id
_entity_poly.type
_entity_poly.pdbx_seq_one_letter_code
_entity_poly.pdbx_strand_id
1 'polypeptide(L)'
;MIAFHKATISIVTCLLCTTAWSAQTLSAQIEQAAREELERQAAGSGLGEPQFELSVVSARPAPACTAPVTIETLDTRQPARMRFAARCPDGRGWRHDFTVRARISALVAVTAAPVSVNQSLNDADVTLERRDVTNVADPVGMLDAAVGQSSRRSLRAGEILRASQLTAPIAVKRGDQVMMQAHQDGIEVSMAGEALDAGARGAVVRVRNSASGQIVRMRVLGAGAVQPVDLPLGE
;
A
#
# COMPACT_ATOMS: atom_id res chain seq x y z
N MET A 1 -76.96 -42.74 10.36
CA MET A 1 -75.52 -42.66 10.02
C MET A 1 -75.09 -41.23 10.27
N ILE A 2 -74.42 -41.00 11.38
CA ILE A 2 -74.00 -39.67 11.84
C ILE A 2 -72.51 -39.56 11.60
N ALA A 3 -72.11 -38.64 10.73
CA ALA A 3 -70.69 -38.40 10.40
C ALA A 3 -70.14 -37.30 11.33
N PHE A 4 -69.13 -37.67 12.15
CA PHE A 4 -68.37 -36.74 13.00
C PHE A 4 -67.28 -36.06 12.19
N HIS A 5 -67.33 -34.72 12.12
CA HIS A 5 -66.19 -33.91 11.59
C HIS A 5 -65.26 -33.59 12.73
N LYS A 6 -64.00 -34.06 12.64
CA LYS A 6 -62.90 -33.67 13.53
C LYS A 6 -62.31 -32.38 13.00
N ALA A 7 -62.44 -31.29 13.75
CA ALA A 7 -61.73 -30.04 13.53
C ALA A 7 -60.35 -30.14 14.12
N THR A 8 -59.31 -30.08 13.30
CA THR A 8 -57.90 -29.98 13.72
C THR A 8 -57.53 -28.51 13.87
N ILE A 9 -57.31 -28.09 15.12
CA ILE A 9 -56.76 -26.76 15.43
C ILE A 9 -55.25 -26.81 15.25
N SER A 10 -54.74 -26.08 14.23
CA SER A 10 -53.32 -25.92 13.96
C SER A 10 -52.80 -24.74 14.79
N ILE A 11 -52.01 -25.04 15.85
CA ILE A 11 -51.36 -24.04 16.68
C ILE A 11 -50.08 -23.59 15.91
N VAL A 12 -50.15 -22.38 15.36
CA VAL A 12 -48.95 -21.71 14.79
C VAL A 12 -48.14 -21.12 15.93
N THR A 13 -47.07 -21.80 16.33
CA THR A 13 -46.12 -21.31 17.31
C THR A 13 -45.20 -20.31 16.65
N CYS A 14 -45.48 -19.01 16.85
CA CYS A 14 -44.61 -17.93 16.38
C CYS A 14 -43.34 -17.88 17.25
N LEU A 15 -42.20 -18.43 16.75
CA LEU A 15 -40.89 -18.28 17.36
C LEU A 15 -40.46 -16.81 17.24
N LEU A 16 -40.62 -16.04 18.30
CA LEU A 16 -39.99 -14.73 18.46
C LEU A 16 -38.49 -14.94 18.63
N CYS A 17 -37.74 -14.84 17.52
CA CYS A 17 -36.29 -14.66 17.58
C CYS A 17 -35.96 -13.31 18.21
N THR A 18 -35.80 -13.31 19.55
CA THR A 18 -35.19 -12.19 20.25
C THR A 18 -33.68 -12.19 19.91
N THR A 19 -33.28 -11.32 18.99
CA THR A 19 -31.85 -11.02 18.78
C THR A 19 -31.36 -10.36 20.07
N ALA A 20 -30.67 -11.14 20.88
CA ALA A 20 -29.91 -10.63 22.02
C ALA A 20 -28.80 -9.73 21.49
N TRP A 21 -29.02 -8.42 21.51
CA TRP A 21 -27.94 -7.46 21.32
C TRP A 21 -27.03 -7.55 22.55
N SER A 22 -25.98 -8.37 22.46
CA SER A 22 -24.91 -8.38 23.47
C SER A 22 -24.26 -6.99 23.47
N ALA A 23 -24.42 -6.27 24.58
CA ALA A 23 -23.74 -4.99 24.77
C ALA A 23 -22.22 -5.22 24.65
N GLN A 24 -21.61 -4.71 23.59
CA GLN A 24 -20.17 -4.78 23.42
C GLN A 24 -19.49 -4.03 24.56
N THR A 25 -18.45 -4.63 25.13
CA THR A 25 -17.64 -3.94 26.13
C THR A 25 -16.99 -2.70 25.52
N LEU A 26 -16.73 -1.68 26.31
CA LEU A 26 -16.08 -0.45 25.85
C LEU A 26 -14.73 -0.75 25.16
N SER A 27 -13.98 -1.72 25.69
CA SER A 27 -12.73 -2.17 25.04
C SER A 27 -12.97 -2.74 23.64
N ALA A 28 -14.01 -3.55 23.44
CA ALA A 28 -14.36 -4.09 22.13
C ALA A 28 -14.77 -3.01 21.13
N GLN A 29 -15.47 -1.97 21.58
CA GLN A 29 -15.83 -0.82 20.73
C GLN A 29 -14.59 -0.03 20.31
N ILE A 30 -13.62 0.15 21.21
CA ILE A 30 -12.35 0.84 20.92
C ILE A 30 -11.49 -0.01 19.97
N GLU A 31 -11.44 -1.33 20.17
CA GLU A 31 -10.74 -2.25 19.23
C GLU A 31 -11.36 -2.19 17.84
N GLN A 32 -12.69 -2.17 17.77
CA GLN A 32 -13.38 -2.05 16.48
C GLN A 32 -13.07 -0.73 15.79
N ALA A 33 -13.09 0.40 16.49
CA ALA A 33 -12.75 1.71 15.95
C ALA A 33 -11.27 1.75 15.47
N ALA A 34 -10.37 1.12 16.21
CA ALA A 34 -8.97 1.02 15.83
C ALA A 34 -8.76 0.12 14.59
N ARG A 35 -9.50 -0.99 14.50
CA ARG A 35 -9.47 -1.89 13.34
C ARG A 35 -9.94 -1.19 12.08
N GLU A 36 -11.09 -0.51 12.14
CA GLU A 36 -11.64 0.25 11.01
C GLU A 36 -10.65 1.33 10.51
N GLU A 37 -9.95 1.98 11.42
CA GLU A 37 -8.92 2.96 11.05
C GLU A 37 -7.74 2.32 10.34
N LEU A 38 -7.25 1.18 10.85
CA LEU A 38 -6.14 0.45 10.23
C LEU A 38 -6.53 -0.13 8.86
N GLU A 39 -7.76 -0.63 8.71
CA GLU A 39 -8.28 -1.11 7.43
C GLU A 39 -8.34 0.01 6.39
N ARG A 40 -8.79 1.22 6.78
CA ARG A 40 -8.77 2.39 5.88
C ARG A 40 -7.35 2.77 5.46
N GLN A 41 -6.39 2.77 6.39
CA GLN A 41 -4.99 3.06 6.10
C GLN A 41 -4.36 1.98 5.20
N ALA A 42 -4.65 0.72 5.46
CA ALA A 42 -4.15 -0.41 4.67
C ALA A 42 -4.70 -0.41 3.24
N ALA A 43 -5.96 -0.05 3.03
CA ALA A 43 -6.58 0.03 1.70
C ALA A 43 -5.84 0.98 0.75
N GLY A 44 -5.22 2.05 1.29
CA GLY A 44 -4.41 3.00 0.51
C GLY A 44 -2.93 2.65 0.38
N SER A 45 -2.46 1.63 1.10
CA SER A 45 -1.02 1.31 1.20
C SER A 45 -0.52 0.23 0.23
N GLY A 46 -1.43 -0.46 -0.48
CA GLY A 46 -1.07 -1.55 -1.40
C GLY A 46 -0.53 -2.81 -0.70
N LEU A 47 -0.79 -2.99 0.60
CA LEU A 47 -0.38 -4.18 1.35
C LEU A 47 -1.19 -5.41 0.93
N GLY A 48 -0.51 -6.54 0.75
CA GLY A 48 -1.15 -7.83 0.49
C GLY A 48 -1.71 -8.45 1.78
N GLU A 49 -3.00 -8.77 1.81
CA GLU A 49 -3.67 -9.49 2.92
C GLU A 49 -3.27 -9.00 4.33
N PRO A 50 -3.49 -7.74 4.69
CA PRO A 50 -3.12 -7.23 6.00
C PRO A 50 -3.91 -7.91 7.12
N GLN A 51 -3.23 -8.26 8.21
CA GLN A 51 -3.81 -8.81 9.44
C GLN A 51 -3.44 -7.92 10.62
N PHE A 52 -4.40 -7.68 11.50
CA PHE A 52 -4.26 -6.77 12.63
C PHE A 52 -4.49 -7.52 13.94
N GLU A 53 -3.47 -7.51 14.79
CA GLU A 53 -3.60 -7.92 16.20
C GLU A 53 -3.68 -6.64 17.04
N LEU A 54 -4.77 -6.50 17.80
CA LEU A 54 -5.06 -5.31 18.58
C LEU A 54 -5.07 -5.61 20.07
N SER A 55 -4.58 -4.69 20.87
CA SER A 55 -4.70 -4.74 22.32
C SER A 55 -4.98 -3.36 22.88
N VAL A 56 -6.07 -3.22 23.63
CA VAL A 56 -6.43 -1.99 24.33
C VAL A 56 -5.69 -1.94 25.65
N VAL A 57 -4.95 -0.85 25.87
CA VAL A 57 -4.26 -0.59 27.11
C VAL A 57 -4.91 0.64 27.77
N SER A 58 -5.50 0.43 28.95
CA SER A 58 -6.05 1.52 29.76
C SER A 58 -5.38 1.54 31.13
N ALA A 59 -4.98 2.71 31.56
CA ALA A 59 -4.40 2.89 32.90
C ALA A 59 -5.42 2.68 34.04
N ARG A 60 -6.71 2.85 33.74
CA ARG A 60 -7.81 2.73 34.70
C ARG A 60 -9.06 2.17 34.02
N PRO A 61 -9.90 1.41 34.71
CA PRO A 61 -11.20 1.03 34.18
C PRO A 61 -12.07 2.28 33.97
N ALA A 62 -12.77 2.36 32.86
CA ALA A 62 -13.71 3.45 32.61
C ALA A 62 -14.94 3.29 33.51
N PRO A 63 -15.54 4.39 34.00
CA PRO A 63 -16.80 4.34 34.72
C PRO A 63 -17.92 3.74 33.84
N ALA A 64 -18.98 3.20 34.48
CA ALA A 64 -20.15 2.72 33.75
C ALA A 64 -20.82 3.86 32.98
N CYS A 65 -21.38 3.54 31.82
CA CYS A 65 -22.18 4.44 30.99
C CYS A 65 -23.44 3.72 30.54
N THR A 66 -24.60 4.36 30.73
CA THR A 66 -25.89 3.79 30.34
C THR A 66 -26.34 4.27 28.97
N ALA A 67 -25.82 5.41 28.52
CA ALA A 67 -26.00 5.93 27.16
C ALA A 67 -24.92 5.39 26.20
N PRO A 68 -25.16 5.48 24.88
CA PRO A 68 -24.15 5.13 23.88
C PRO A 68 -22.88 5.98 24.05
N VAL A 69 -21.74 5.30 24.13
CA VAL A 69 -20.42 5.94 24.22
C VAL A 69 -19.98 6.38 22.83
N THR A 70 -19.47 7.61 22.74
CA THR A 70 -18.86 8.12 21.51
C THR A 70 -17.34 7.90 21.55
N ILE A 71 -16.77 7.33 20.49
CA ILE A 71 -15.33 7.12 20.36
C ILE A 71 -14.75 8.14 19.38
N GLU A 72 -13.76 8.89 19.85
CA GLU A 72 -13.02 9.89 19.08
C GLU A 72 -11.60 9.39 18.81
N THR A 73 -11.15 9.46 17.56
CA THR A 73 -9.77 9.19 17.16
C THR A 73 -8.91 10.41 17.50
N LEU A 74 -7.84 10.21 18.27
CA LEU A 74 -6.92 11.29 18.65
C LEU A 74 -5.62 11.26 17.86
N ASP A 75 -4.97 10.11 17.77
CA ASP A 75 -3.71 9.91 17.02
C ASP A 75 -3.58 8.45 16.60
N THR A 76 -3.47 8.21 15.31
CA THR A 76 -3.34 6.87 14.71
C THR A 76 -2.14 6.73 13.79
N ARG A 77 -1.24 7.73 13.77
CA ARG A 77 -0.05 7.75 12.89
C ARG A 77 0.94 6.62 13.20
N GLN A 78 0.94 6.13 14.44
CA GLN A 78 1.80 5.04 14.88
C GLN A 78 0.96 3.86 15.32
N PRO A 79 0.88 2.77 14.55
CA PRO A 79 0.08 1.59 14.90
C PRO A 79 0.43 1.00 16.27
N ALA A 80 1.70 0.99 16.64
CA ALA A 80 2.16 0.52 17.93
C ALA A 80 1.67 1.36 19.13
N ARG A 81 1.09 2.56 18.89
CA ARG A 81 0.63 3.49 19.94
C ARG A 81 -0.50 4.40 19.44
N MET A 82 -1.61 3.83 19.01
CA MET A 82 -2.79 4.60 18.62
C MET A 82 -3.50 5.15 19.86
N ARG A 83 -4.10 6.32 19.73
CA ARG A 83 -4.82 6.97 20.84
C ARG A 83 -6.26 7.27 20.45
N PHE A 84 -7.17 6.91 21.35
CA PHE A 84 -8.60 7.14 21.23
C PHE A 84 -9.14 7.76 22.52
N ALA A 85 -10.21 8.54 22.43
CA ALA A 85 -10.96 8.99 23.58
C ALA A 85 -12.39 8.43 23.52
N ALA A 86 -12.89 7.91 24.63
CA ALA A 86 -14.28 7.56 24.80
C ALA A 86 -14.98 8.63 25.64
N ARG A 87 -16.20 9.04 25.22
CA ARG A 87 -17.06 9.97 25.92
C ARG A 87 -18.39 9.31 26.26
N CYS A 88 -18.77 9.44 27.50
CA CYS A 88 -20.10 9.12 27.98
C CYS A 88 -20.87 10.42 28.24
N PRO A 89 -22.09 10.60 27.70
CA PRO A 89 -22.89 11.80 27.94
C PRO A 89 -23.70 11.75 29.22
N ASP A 90 -23.74 10.62 29.97
CA ASP A 90 -24.58 10.41 31.12
C ASP A 90 -24.26 11.33 32.33
N GLY A 91 -25.27 11.93 32.92
CA GLY A 91 -25.15 12.74 34.11
C GLY A 91 -24.16 13.90 33.94
N ARG A 92 -23.06 13.88 34.72
CA ARG A 92 -21.96 14.85 34.57
C ARG A 92 -21.05 14.55 33.36
N GLY A 93 -21.26 13.42 32.72
CA GLY A 93 -20.40 12.92 31.65
C GLY A 93 -19.02 12.54 32.11
N TRP A 94 -18.33 11.75 31.31
CA TRP A 94 -16.92 11.50 31.49
C TRP A 94 -16.21 11.38 30.15
N ARG A 95 -14.92 11.65 30.14
CA ARG A 95 -14.02 11.38 29.03
C ARG A 95 -12.84 10.57 29.53
N HIS A 96 -12.50 9.50 28.78
CA HIS A 96 -11.42 8.60 29.12
C HIS A 96 -10.57 8.32 27.89
N ASP A 97 -9.26 8.47 28.04
CA ASP A 97 -8.30 8.23 26.96
C ASP A 97 -7.80 6.78 27.02
N PHE A 98 -7.70 6.16 25.84
CA PHE A 98 -7.25 4.79 25.65
C PHE A 98 -6.05 4.78 24.68
N THR A 99 -5.11 3.88 24.97
CA THR A 99 -4.05 3.54 24.02
C THR A 99 -4.34 2.16 23.44
N VAL A 100 -4.34 2.05 22.11
CA VAL A 100 -4.40 0.78 21.41
C VAL A 100 -3.04 0.49 20.82
N ARG A 101 -2.54 -0.71 21.06
CA ARG A 101 -1.35 -1.24 20.40
C ARG A 101 -1.79 -2.18 19.31
N ALA A 102 -1.37 -1.89 18.09
CA ALA A 102 -1.59 -2.75 16.96
C ALA A 102 -0.28 -3.38 16.51
N ARG A 103 -0.34 -4.66 16.12
CA ARG A 103 0.68 -5.33 15.34
C ARG A 103 0.08 -5.60 13.97
N ILE A 104 0.80 -5.26 12.92
CA ILE A 104 0.36 -5.42 11.54
C ILE A 104 1.27 -6.43 10.86
N SER A 105 0.70 -7.52 10.36
CA SER A 105 1.38 -8.45 9.47
C SER A 105 0.73 -8.43 8.10
N ALA A 106 1.53 -8.51 7.04
CA ALA A 106 1.04 -8.50 5.66
C ALA A 106 1.93 -9.35 4.76
N LEU A 107 1.41 -9.74 3.58
CA LEU A 107 2.23 -10.23 2.50
C LEU A 107 2.97 -9.04 1.89
N VAL A 108 4.28 -9.10 1.89
CA VAL A 108 5.15 -8.06 1.34
C VAL A 108 6.29 -8.66 0.55
N ALA A 109 6.78 -7.92 -0.42
CA ALA A 109 7.94 -8.30 -1.21
C ALA A 109 9.20 -8.28 -0.35
N VAL A 110 9.93 -9.38 -0.36
CA VAL A 110 11.24 -9.52 0.28
C VAL A 110 12.27 -9.96 -0.75
N THR A 111 13.53 -9.62 -0.54
CA THR A 111 14.62 -10.06 -1.39
C THR A 111 14.92 -11.55 -1.17
N ALA A 112 14.93 -12.35 -2.22
CA ALA A 112 15.31 -13.77 -2.18
C ALA A 112 16.82 -13.97 -2.01
N ALA A 113 17.62 -13.04 -2.54
CA ALA A 113 19.09 -13.02 -2.50
C ALA A 113 19.61 -11.59 -2.23
N PRO A 114 20.90 -11.42 -1.90
CA PRO A 114 21.49 -10.09 -1.80
C PRO A 114 21.40 -9.32 -3.12
N VAL A 115 20.99 -8.04 -3.05
CA VAL A 115 20.84 -7.16 -4.20
C VAL A 115 21.85 -6.02 -4.10
N SER A 116 22.61 -5.77 -5.18
CA SER A 116 23.57 -4.67 -5.25
C SER A 116 22.88 -3.33 -5.55
N VAL A 117 23.57 -2.24 -5.23
CA VAL A 117 23.09 -0.89 -5.59
C VAL A 117 22.96 -0.78 -7.11
N ASN A 118 21.89 -0.13 -7.59
CA ASN A 118 21.51 0.02 -8.99
C ASN A 118 21.27 -1.30 -9.76
N GLN A 119 21.24 -2.44 -9.08
CA GLN A 119 20.82 -3.69 -9.69
C GLN A 119 19.32 -3.65 -9.94
N SER A 120 18.90 -4.01 -11.17
CA SER A 120 17.49 -4.19 -11.50
C SER A 120 16.99 -5.51 -10.91
N LEU A 121 15.82 -5.45 -10.29
CA LEU A 121 15.14 -6.61 -9.70
C LEU A 121 14.40 -7.39 -10.79
N ASN A 122 14.53 -8.70 -10.76
CA ASN A 122 13.75 -9.62 -11.59
C ASN A 122 12.92 -10.56 -10.69
N ASP A 123 12.08 -11.40 -11.29
CA ASP A 123 11.21 -12.30 -10.56
C ASP A 123 11.94 -13.27 -9.63
N ALA A 124 13.18 -13.63 -9.92
CA ALA A 124 13.97 -14.52 -9.08
C ALA A 124 14.61 -13.80 -7.87
N ASP A 125 14.72 -12.47 -7.91
CA ASP A 125 15.33 -11.68 -6.85
C ASP A 125 14.35 -11.37 -5.70
N VAL A 126 13.03 -11.54 -5.92
CA VAL A 126 11.98 -11.14 -4.99
C VAL A 126 10.95 -12.24 -4.78
N THR A 127 10.41 -12.32 -3.57
CA THR A 127 9.32 -13.24 -3.20
C THR A 127 8.34 -12.55 -2.27
N LEU A 128 7.08 -13.03 -2.20
CA LEU A 128 6.12 -12.56 -1.22
C LEU A 128 6.21 -13.41 0.04
N GLU A 129 6.37 -12.75 1.17
CA GLU A 129 6.35 -13.40 2.48
C GLU A 129 5.49 -12.60 3.46
N ARG A 130 4.83 -13.31 4.38
CA ARG A 130 4.14 -12.66 5.48
C ARG A 130 5.14 -12.17 6.51
N ARG A 131 5.17 -10.88 6.74
CA ARG A 131 6.10 -10.22 7.67
C ARG A 131 5.37 -9.24 8.58
N ASP A 132 5.94 -8.99 9.75
CA ASP A 132 5.53 -7.89 10.63
C ASP A 132 5.99 -6.57 9.98
N VAL A 133 5.02 -5.72 9.67
CA VAL A 133 5.24 -4.42 9.03
C VAL A 133 4.82 -3.25 9.92
N THR A 134 4.55 -3.50 11.20
CA THR A 134 4.05 -2.50 12.17
C THR A 134 4.88 -1.21 12.17
N ASN A 135 6.21 -1.34 12.04
CA ASN A 135 7.16 -0.22 12.05
C ASN A 135 7.90 -0.05 10.73
N VAL A 136 7.41 -0.68 9.66
CA VAL A 136 8.02 -0.55 8.33
C VAL A 136 7.25 0.50 7.54
N ALA A 137 7.94 1.59 7.19
CA ALA A 137 7.36 2.59 6.31
C ALA A 137 7.38 2.07 4.86
N ASP A 138 6.32 2.38 4.10
CA ASP A 138 6.22 2.14 2.65
C ASP A 138 6.62 0.72 2.17
N PRO A 139 6.19 -0.39 2.84
CA PRO A 139 6.50 -1.73 2.38
C PRO A 139 5.81 -2.02 1.03
N VAL A 140 6.49 -2.74 0.15
CA VAL A 140 5.94 -3.13 -1.15
C VAL A 140 5.12 -4.40 -0.98
N GLY A 141 3.81 -4.33 -1.26
CA GLY A 141 2.88 -5.44 -1.07
C GLY A 141 2.65 -6.33 -2.30
N MET A 142 3.19 -5.96 -3.46
CA MET A 142 3.01 -6.71 -4.72
C MET A 142 4.34 -6.85 -5.45
N LEU A 143 4.56 -8.00 -6.12
CA LEU A 143 5.82 -8.27 -6.83
C LEU A 143 6.00 -7.34 -8.05
N ASP A 144 4.95 -7.09 -8.80
CA ASP A 144 4.97 -6.23 -9.99
C ASP A 144 5.36 -4.77 -9.68
N ALA A 145 5.13 -4.31 -8.46
CA ALA A 145 5.61 -3.00 -8.01
C ALA A 145 7.12 -2.96 -7.74
N ALA A 146 7.78 -4.12 -7.59
CA ALA A 146 9.21 -4.25 -7.35
C ALA A 146 9.97 -4.72 -8.60
N VAL A 147 9.42 -5.68 -9.33
CA VAL A 147 10.04 -6.25 -10.54
C VAL A 147 10.23 -5.17 -11.61
N GLY A 148 11.40 -5.14 -12.22
CA GLY A 148 11.78 -4.10 -13.19
C GLY A 148 12.25 -2.79 -12.57
N GLN A 149 12.15 -2.60 -11.26
CA GLN A 149 12.76 -1.48 -10.55
C GLN A 149 14.23 -1.77 -10.20
N SER A 150 14.99 -0.74 -9.90
CA SER A 150 16.38 -0.87 -9.44
C SER A 150 16.50 -0.44 -7.97
N SER A 151 17.36 -1.12 -7.23
CA SER A 151 17.63 -0.76 -5.85
C SER A 151 18.53 0.47 -5.75
N ARG A 152 18.15 1.44 -4.89
CA ARG A 152 18.97 2.64 -4.59
C ARG A 152 20.15 2.33 -3.66
N ARG A 153 20.12 1.18 -2.96
CA ARG A 153 21.16 0.75 -2.04
C ARG A 153 21.33 -0.77 -2.08
N SER A 154 22.38 -1.28 -1.49
CA SER A 154 22.51 -2.73 -1.29
C SER A 154 21.46 -3.23 -0.31
N LEU A 155 20.82 -4.36 -0.63
CA LEU A 155 19.82 -5.05 0.20
C LEU A 155 20.36 -6.44 0.55
N ARG A 156 19.99 -6.91 1.74
CA ARG A 156 20.35 -8.27 2.19
C ARG A 156 19.25 -9.24 1.77
N ALA A 157 19.57 -10.51 1.69
CA ALA A 157 18.56 -11.56 1.53
C ALA A 157 17.56 -11.55 2.68
N GLY A 158 16.27 -11.74 2.37
CA GLY A 158 15.17 -11.70 3.34
C GLY A 158 14.79 -10.29 3.83
N GLU A 159 15.31 -9.23 3.23
CA GLU A 159 14.99 -7.86 3.59
C GLU A 159 13.65 -7.44 2.96
N ILE A 160 12.78 -6.80 3.76
CA ILE A 160 11.51 -6.24 3.26
C ILE A 160 11.82 -5.08 2.30
N LEU A 161 11.28 -5.17 1.08
CA LEU A 161 11.38 -4.10 0.10
C LEU A 161 10.48 -2.92 0.46
N ARG A 162 11.04 -1.71 0.33
CA ARG A 162 10.34 -0.44 0.56
C ARG A 162 10.32 0.38 -0.71
N ALA A 163 9.20 1.02 -1.01
CA ALA A 163 9.05 1.83 -2.22
C ALA A 163 10.12 2.94 -2.31
N SER A 164 10.51 3.55 -1.17
CA SER A 164 11.57 4.56 -1.11
C SER A 164 12.97 4.05 -1.47
N GLN A 165 13.20 2.74 -1.41
CA GLN A 165 14.47 2.10 -1.79
C GLN A 165 14.55 1.75 -3.26
N LEU A 166 13.45 1.85 -3.99
CA LEU A 166 13.34 1.50 -5.40
C LEU A 166 13.37 2.75 -6.29
N THR A 167 13.80 2.56 -7.51
CA THR A 167 13.83 3.59 -8.54
C THR A 167 13.72 2.95 -9.92
N ALA A 168 13.26 3.70 -10.90
CA ALA A 168 13.29 3.23 -12.28
C ALA A 168 14.73 2.91 -12.71
N PRO A 169 14.95 1.77 -13.41
CA PRO A 169 16.27 1.38 -13.87
C PRO A 169 16.84 2.40 -14.84
N ILE A 170 18.16 2.59 -14.80
CA ILE A 170 18.87 3.42 -15.76
C ILE A 170 18.83 2.70 -17.11
N ALA A 171 18.15 3.28 -18.08
CA ALA A 171 17.98 2.73 -19.43
C ALA A 171 19.07 3.18 -20.39
N VAL A 172 19.68 4.35 -20.12
CA VAL A 172 20.79 4.91 -20.89
C VAL A 172 21.85 5.39 -19.90
N LYS A 173 23.08 4.98 -20.07
CA LYS A 173 24.24 5.42 -19.28
C LYS A 173 25.00 6.51 -20.03
N ARG A 174 25.76 7.31 -19.30
CA ARG A 174 26.70 8.26 -19.92
C ARG A 174 27.74 7.50 -20.72
N GLY A 175 27.94 7.93 -21.98
CA GLY A 175 28.86 7.30 -22.95
C GLY A 175 28.22 6.22 -23.81
N ASP A 176 26.95 5.83 -23.50
CA ASP A 176 26.26 4.86 -24.34
C ASP A 176 25.98 5.40 -25.74
N GLN A 177 26.14 4.55 -26.74
CA GLN A 177 25.64 4.79 -28.07
C GLN A 177 24.11 4.62 -28.05
N VAL A 178 23.40 5.65 -28.52
CA VAL A 178 21.94 5.69 -28.52
C VAL A 178 21.42 5.98 -29.91
N MET A 179 20.26 5.43 -30.24
CA MET A 179 19.52 5.75 -31.45
C MET A 179 18.56 6.91 -31.15
N MET A 180 18.82 8.03 -31.82
CA MET A 180 17.97 9.23 -31.79
C MET A 180 16.85 9.03 -32.80
N GLN A 181 15.62 8.81 -32.35
CA GLN A 181 14.47 8.53 -33.20
C GLN A 181 13.53 9.76 -33.19
N ALA A 182 13.09 10.18 -34.36
CA ALA A 182 12.06 11.20 -34.52
C ALA A 182 11.00 10.66 -35.48
N HIS A 183 9.75 10.67 -35.04
CA HIS A 183 8.61 10.32 -35.88
C HIS A 183 7.70 11.52 -36.04
N GLN A 184 7.50 11.99 -37.27
CA GLN A 184 6.64 13.13 -37.56
C GLN A 184 5.95 12.91 -38.91
N ASP A 185 4.63 13.06 -38.96
CA ASP A 185 3.81 12.97 -40.19
C ASP A 185 4.05 11.71 -41.02
N GLY A 186 4.26 10.56 -40.35
CA GLY A 186 4.53 9.26 -41.02
C GLY A 186 5.97 9.11 -41.51
N ILE A 187 6.85 10.06 -41.23
CA ILE A 187 8.30 9.98 -41.55
C ILE A 187 9.05 9.61 -40.27
N GLU A 188 9.79 8.51 -40.31
CA GLU A 188 10.70 8.12 -39.24
C GLU A 188 12.16 8.45 -39.65
N VAL A 189 12.82 9.20 -38.80
CA VAL A 189 14.23 9.53 -38.93
C VAL A 189 14.98 8.96 -37.73
N SER A 190 16.03 8.19 -37.99
CA SER A 190 16.89 7.66 -36.96
C SER A 190 18.35 8.07 -37.20
N MET A 191 19.04 8.46 -36.15
CA MET A 191 20.45 8.87 -36.18
C MET A 191 21.20 8.35 -34.97
N ALA A 192 22.46 8.01 -35.10
CA ALA A 192 23.31 7.60 -33.99
C ALA A 192 23.73 8.84 -33.15
N GLY A 193 23.80 8.67 -31.86
CA GLY A 193 24.30 9.66 -30.92
C GLY A 193 24.99 9.01 -29.72
N GLU A 194 25.72 9.82 -28.96
CA GLU A 194 26.37 9.43 -27.72
C GLU A 194 25.67 10.13 -26.55
N ALA A 195 25.19 9.39 -25.54
CA ALA A 195 24.59 9.96 -24.38
C ALA A 195 25.62 10.63 -23.47
N LEU A 196 25.42 11.89 -23.14
CA LEU A 196 26.28 12.66 -22.24
C LEU A 196 25.82 12.58 -20.77
N ASP A 197 24.59 12.14 -20.51
CA ASP A 197 24.01 11.94 -19.20
C ASP A 197 23.40 10.55 -19.11
N ALA A 198 23.27 10.03 -17.88
CA ALA A 198 22.52 8.82 -17.61
C ALA A 198 21.04 9.16 -17.35
N GLY A 199 20.12 8.27 -17.76
CA GLY A 199 18.69 8.47 -17.55
C GLY A 199 17.91 7.17 -17.55
N ALA A 200 16.85 7.13 -16.73
CA ALA A 200 15.79 6.13 -16.79
C ALA A 200 14.81 6.46 -17.93
N ARG A 201 13.94 5.52 -18.28
CA ARG A 201 12.85 5.77 -19.25
C ARG A 201 12.05 7.01 -18.86
N GLY A 202 11.81 7.88 -19.84
CA GLY A 202 11.11 9.15 -19.65
C GLY A 202 12.00 10.33 -19.21
N ALA A 203 13.21 10.07 -18.72
CA ALA A 203 14.15 11.12 -18.34
C ALA A 203 14.66 11.88 -19.57
N VAL A 204 15.00 13.16 -19.38
CA VAL A 204 15.62 13.99 -20.41
C VAL A 204 17.12 13.97 -20.22
N VAL A 205 17.84 13.52 -21.25
CA VAL A 205 19.30 13.42 -21.31
C VAL A 205 19.86 14.27 -22.46
N ARG A 206 21.09 14.72 -22.31
CA ARG A 206 21.82 15.35 -23.43
C ARG A 206 22.47 14.26 -24.27
N VAL A 207 22.31 14.39 -25.57
CA VAL A 207 22.89 13.44 -26.52
C VAL A 207 23.70 14.25 -27.56
N ARG A 208 24.90 13.83 -27.84
CA ARG A 208 25.74 14.35 -28.94
C ARG A 208 25.44 13.55 -30.19
N ASN A 209 24.93 14.21 -31.21
CA ASN A 209 24.75 13.59 -32.53
C ASN A 209 26.09 13.19 -33.11
N SER A 210 26.26 11.93 -33.49
CA SER A 210 27.55 11.40 -34.01
C SER A 210 27.94 11.97 -35.36
N ALA A 211 26.97 12.41 -36.18
CA ALA A 211 27.24 12.95 -37.50
C ALA A 211 27.57 14.46 -37.47
N SER A 212 26.82 15.26 -36.71
CA SER A 212 26.97 16.72 -36.68
C SER A 212 27.75 17.26 -35.49
N GLY A 213 27.96 16.44 -34.43
CA GLY A 213 28.59 16.88 -33.18
C GLY A 213 27.70 17.76 -32.29
N GLN A 214 26.51 18.10 -32.76
CA GLN A 214 25.57 18.94 -32.00
C GLN A 214 25.04 18.21 -30.78
N ILE A 215 24.82 18.96 -29.66
CA ILE A 215 24.25 18.43 -28.43
C ILE A 215 22.79 18.82 -28.40
N VAL A 216 21.89 17.81 -28.27
CA VAL A 216 20.46 17.97 -28.22
C VAL A 216 19.90 17.35 -26.95
N ARG A 217 18.78 17.89 -26.47
CA ARG A 217 18.04 17.32 -25.32
C ARG A 217 17.06 16.29 -25.86
N MET A 218 17.21 15.06 -25.36
CA MET A 218 16.42 13.91 -25.81
C MET A 218 15.75 13.23 -24.63
N ARG A 219 14.54 12.72 -24.83
CA ARG A 219 13.81 11.91 -23.85
C ARG A 219 14.13 10.43 -24.07
N VAL A 220 14.49 9.73 -23.02
CA VAL A 220 14.79 8.30 -23.06
C VAL A 220 13.50 7.51 -23.28
N LEU A 221 13.43 6.72 -24.33
CA LEU A 221 12.33 5.80 -24.64
C LEU A 221 12.53 4.42 -23.98
N GLY A 222 13.77 3.98 -23.92
CA GLY A 222 14.18 2.67 -23.40
C GLY A 222 15.69 2.49 -23.55
N ALA A 223 16.14 1.24 -23.41
CA ALA A 223 17.56 0.92 -23.54
C ALA A 223 18.07 1.33 -24.94
N GLY A 224 19.04 2.25 -24.98
CA GLY A 224 19.66 2.71 -26.21
C GLY A 224 18.79 3.52 -27.18
N ALA A 225 17.55 3.90 -26.80
CA ALA A 225 16.62 4.64 -27.65
C ALA A 225 16.19 5.96 -27.01
N VAL A 226 16.25 7.05 -27.79
CA VAL A 226 15.91 8.39 -27.33
C VAL A 226 15.15 9.17 -28.42
N GLN A 227 14.27 10.12 -28.02
CA GLN A 227 13.53 10.99 -28.94
C GLN A 227 13.66 12.46 -28.56
N PRO A 228 13.48 13.42 -29.46
CA PRO A 228 13.44 14.85 -29.16
C PRO A 228 12.38 15.17 -28.11
N VAL A 229 12.69 16.14 -27.22
CA VAL A 229 11.79 16.51 -26.11
C VAL A 229 10.48 17.14 -26.62
N ASP A 230 10.52 17.76 -27.78
CA ASP A 230 9.41 18.52 -28.37
C ASP A 230 8.40 17.64 -29.14
N LEU A 231 8.67 16.32 -29.22
CA LEU A 231 7.74 15.36 -29.81
C LEU A 231 6.87 14.70 -28.74
N PRO A 232 5.55 14.50 -28.99
CA PRO A 232 4.69 13.76 -28.09
C PRO A 232 5.21 12.32 -27.95
N LEU A 233 4.98 11.72 -26.76
CA LEU A 233 5.20 10.28 -26.57
C LEU A 233 4.21 9.55 -27.47
N GLY A 234 4.68 8.80 -28.46
CA GLY A 234 3.81 7.91 -29.24
C GLY A 234 3.10 6.93 -28.31
N GLU A 235 1.78 6.77 -28.51
CA GLU A 235 0.96 5.76 -27.86
C GLU A 235 1.38 4.34 -28.24
#